data_e01c70b72cba5aa5068cbf84b4dd1ba7
#
_entry.id   e01c70b72cba5aa5068cbf84b4dd1ba7
#
_cell.length_a   1.000
_cell.length_b   1.000
_cell.length_c   1.000
_cell.angle_alpha   90.00
_cell.angle_beta   90.00
_cell.angle_gamma   90.00
#
_symmetry.space_group_name_H-M   'P 1'
#
loop_
_entity.id
_entity.type
_entity.pdbx_description
1 polymer ?
#
loop_
_entity_poly.entity_id
_entity_poly.type
_entity_poly.pdbx_seq_one_letter_code
_entity_poly.pdbx_strand_id
1 'polypeptide(L)'
;TRPFLSAEGHRMVIRRAIDQRKNDLRLFSYAAQSAGFAEELQTIFQDIKRAGLTPDALDALIIRLPEELPLTEKLSDISILYRETEDYLVSRYLSPDDAANEALNLLPESFVVGQPVYIDGLDRPNRQVLSLIGELLHICPSVTVTLRIDCVQRADEEVFEPEREVLLQLRDVAER
;
A
#
# COMPACT_ATOMS: atom_id res chain seq x y z
N THR A 1 -1.48 -3.98 -22.82
CA THR A 1 -0.73 -4.44 -21.63
C THR A 1 0.28 -3.37 -21.27
N ARG A 2 0.22 -2.84 -20.07
CA ARG A 2 1.18 -1.85 -19.56
C ARG A 2 2.49 -2.58 -19.24
N PRO A 3 3.67 -2.04 -19.64
CA PRO A 3 4.95 -2.63 -19.29
C PRO A 3 5.24 -2.47 -17.78
N PHE A 4 5.93 -3.46 -17.24
CA PHE A 4 6.35 -3.45 -15.83
C PHE A 4 7.46 -2.42 -15.62
N LEU A 5 7.35 -1.61 -14.59
CA LEU A 5 8.33 -0.58 -14.27
C LEU A 5 9.30 -1.09 -13.19
N SER A 6 10.61 -1.02 -13.48
CA SER A 6 11.64 -1.32 -12.48
C SER A 6 11.70 -0.27 -11.38
N ALA A 7 12.37 -0.60 -10.27
CA ALA A 7 12.59 0.35 -9.18
C ALA A 7 13.33 1.62 -9.64
N GLU A 8 14.31 1.45 -10.53
CA GLU A 8 15.05 2.56 -11.14
C GLU A 8 14.14 3.43 -12.03
N GLY A 9 13.30 2.78 -12.85
CA GLY A 9 12.31 3.48 -13.67
C GLY A 9 11.34 4.29 -12.80
N HIS A 10 10.88 3.74 -11.68
CA HIS A 10 10.02 4.44 -10.75
C HIS A 10 10.72 5.68 -10.15
N ARG A 11 11.99 5.56 -9.74
CA ARG A 11 12.78 6.72 -9.27
C ARG A 11 12.94 7.80 -10.34
N MET A 12 13.09 7.42 -11.61
CA MET A 12 13.15 8.38 -12.71
C MET A 12 11.83 9.16 -12.88
N VAL A 13 10.69 8.49 -12.71
CA VAL A 13 9.38 9.15 -12.76
C VAL A 13 9.20 10.09 -11.55
N ILE A 14 9.61 9.66 -10.36
CA ILE A 14 9.60 10.54 -9.17
C ILE A 14 10.50 11.75 -9.39
N ARG A 15 11.70 11.57 -9.94
CA ARG A 15 12.60 12.69 -10.24
C ARG A 15 11.97 13.68 -11.22
N ARG A 16 11.31 13.18 -12.27
CA ARG A 16 10.54 14.01 -13.19
C ARG A 16 9.44 14.80 -12.46
N ALA A 17 8.67 14.16 -11.57
CA ALA A 17 7.62 14.82 -10.77
C ALA A 17 8.21 15.94 -9.89
N ILE A 18 9.36 15.69 -9.25
CA ILE A 18 10.08 16.70 -8.47
C ILE A 18 10.46 17.89 -9.36
N ASP A 19 11.08 17.64 -10.50
CA ASP A 19 11.53 18.71 -11.40
C ASP A 19 10.36 19.56 -11.93
N GLN A 20 9.19 18.96 -12.14
CA GLN A 20 7.98 19.66 -12.61
C GLN A 20 7.30 20.45 -11.50
N ARG A 21 7.30 19.95 -10.26
CA ARG A 21 6.55 20.52 -9.14
C ARG A 21 7.41 21.27 -8.10
N LYS A 22 8.73 21.36 -8.32
CA LYS A 22 9.65 22.00 -7.35
C LYS A 22 9.24 23.39 -6.87
N ASN A 23 8.56 24.16 -7.72
CA ASN A 23 8.09 25.51 -7.39
C ASN A 23 6.80 25.52 -6.57
N ASP A 24 6.07 24.41 -6.53
CA ASP A 24 4.84 24.22 -5.77
C ASP A 24 5.11 23.71 -4.35
N LEU A 25 6.34 23.24 -4.10
CA LEU A 25 6.75 22.71 -2.80
C LEU A 25 7.11 23.83 -1.84
N ARG A 26 6.61 23.73 -0.61
CA ARG A 26 6.89 24.67 0.48
C ARG A 26 8.07 24.23 1.32
N LEU A 27 7.95 23.06 1.95
CA LEU A 27 8.95 22.54 2.88
C LEU A 27 10.10 21.83 2.14
N PHE A 28 9.81 21.06 1.11
CA PHE A 28 10.80 20.24 0.40
C PHE A 28 11.45 20.93 -0.79
N SER A 29 11.20 22.22 -1.02
CA SER A 29 11.80 22.99 -2.13
C SER A 29 13.35 22.90 -2.18
N TYR A 30 14.02 22.88 -1.02
CA TYR A 30 15.47 22.71 -0.93
C TYR A 30 15.89 21.23 -1.04
N ALA A 31 15.21 20.32 -0.33
CA ALA A 31 15.50 18.88 -0.38
C ALA A 31 15.31 18.28 -1.77
N ALA A 32 14.41 18.85 -2.58
CA ALA A 32 14.15 18.46 -3.97
C ALA A 32 15.40 18.48 -4.87
N GLN A 33 16.45 19.21 -4.47
CA GLN A 33 17.73 19.27 -5.22
C GLN A 33 18.67 18.10 -4.85
N SER A 34 18.39 17.37 -3.78
CA SER A 34 19.23 16.26 -3.32
C SER A 34 19.01 15.01 -4.18
N ALA A 35 20.09 14.27 -4.44
CA ALA A 35 20.02 13.01 -5.19
C ALA A 35 19.25 11.91 -4.45
N GLY A 36 19.32 11.87 -3.11
CA GLY A 36 18.66 10.86 -2.27
C GLY A 36 17.17 11.09 -2.08
N PHE A 37 16.66 12.30 -2.32
CA PHE A 37 15.27 12.64 -2.04
C PHE A 37 14.27 11.80 -2.85
N ALA A 38 14.58 11.47 -4.09
CA ALA A 38 13.72 10.62 -4.92
C ALA A 38 13.64 9.17 -4.39
N GLU A 39 14.70 8.68 -3.74
CA GLU A 39 14.72 7.35 -3.13
C GLU A 39 13.88 7.31 -1.84
N GLU A 40 13.98 8.34 -1.02
CA GLU A 40 13.14 8.49 0.17
C GLU A 40 11.66 8.59 -0.21
N LEU A 41 11.32 9.40 -1.22
CA LEU A 41 9.95 9.50 -1.73
C LEU A 41 9.44 8.18 -2.30
N GLN A 42 10.28 7.40 -2.96
CA GLN A 42 9.89 6.08 -3.47
C GLN A 42 9.40 5.18 -2.32
N THR A 43 10.11 5.15 -1.21
CA THR A 43 9.72 4.38 -0.02
C THR A 43 8.39 4.89 0.56
N ILE A 44 8.26 6.21 0.71
CA ILE A 44 7.02 6.82 1.21
C ILE A 44 5.83 6.50 0.31
N PHE A 45 5.98 6.58 -1.01
CA PHE A 45 4.91 6.29 -1.97
C PHE A 45 4.50 4.82 -1.94
N GLN A 46 5.46 3.90 -1.76
CA GLN A 46 5.15 2.49 -1.56
C GLN A 46 4.34 2.27 -0.29
N ASP A 47 4.69 2.91 0.81
CA ASP A 47 3.97 2.79 2.08
C ASP A 47 2.54 3.37 1.97
N ILE A 48 2.36 4.51 1.29
CA ILE A 48 1.05 5.10 1.00
C ILE A 48 0.19 4.12 0.18
N LYS A 49 0.75 3.51 -0.87
CA LYS A 49 0.06 2.51 -1.70
C LYS A 49 -0.32 1.26 -0.90
N ARG A 50 0.59 0.73 -0.10
CA ARG A 50 0.35 -0.45 0.75
C ARG A 50 -0.73 -0.19 1.81
N ALA A 51 -0.84 1.06 2.27
CA ALA A 51 -1.94 1.51 3.11
C ALA A 51 -3.27 1.65 2.34
N GLY A 52 -3.28 1.46 1.02
CA GLY A 52 -4.45 1.59 0.16
C GLY A 52 -4.92 3.04 -0.01
N LEU A 53 -4.02 4.01 0.13
CA LEU A 53 -4.33 5.43 -0.02
C LEU A 53 -4.09 5.87 -1.47
N THR A 54 -5.16 6.32 -2.12
CA THR A 54 -5.08 7.03 -3.39
C THR A 54 -4.67 8.49 -3.16
N PRO A 55 -4.21 9.23 -4.20
CA PRO A 55 -3.93 10.66 -4.06
C PRO A 55 -5.12 11.46 -3.49
N ASP A 56 -6.35 11.15 -3.91
CA ASP A 56 -7.56 11.83 -3.41
C ASP A 56 -7.85 11.49 -1.94
N ALA A 57 -7.63 10.24 -1.54
CA ALA A 57 -7.79 9.82 -0.15
C ALA A 57 -6.75 10.48 0.76
N LEU A 58 -5.52 10.65 0.28
CA LEU A 58 -4.47 11.36 1.00
C LEU A 58 -4.81 12.83 1.18
N ASP A 59 -5.27 13.51 0.14
CA ASP A 59 -5.72 14.92 0.22
C ASP A 59 -6.88 15.08 1.21
N ALA A 60 -7.86 14.17 1.17
CA ALA A 60 -8.98 14.18 2.11
C ALA A 60 -8.55 14.00 3.58
N LEU A 61 -7.46 13.27 3.83
CA LEU A 61 -6.87 13.14 5.17
C LEU A 61 -6.15 14.43 5.58
N ILE A 62 -5.38 15.03 4.67
CA ILE A 62 -4.63 16.28 4.94
C ILE A 62 -5.57 17.41 5.32
N ILE A 63 -6.72 17.56 4.64
CA ILE A 63 -7.74 18.59 4.93
C ILE A 63 -8.28 18.50 6.38
N ARG A 64 -8.21 17.32 7.01
CA ARG A 64 -8.67 17.11 8.39
C ARG A 64 -7.61 17.46 9.44
N LEU A 65 -6.36 17.68 9.03
CA LEU A 65 -5.27 18.03 9.93
C LEU A 65 -5.29 19.54 10.21
N PRO A 66 -4.89 19.98 11.43
CA PRO A 66 -4.68 21.39 11.70
C PRO A 66 -3.60 21.98 10.77
N GLU A 67 -3.88 23.13 10.16
CA GLU A 67 -2.99 23.79 9.20
C GLU A 67 -1.62 24.18 9.80
N GLU A 68 -1.60 24.46 11.11
CA GLU A 68 -0.40 24.93 11.82
C GLU A 68 0.61 23.81 12.15
N LEU A 69 0.26 22.54 11.88
CA LEU A 69 1.17 21.44 12.14
C LEU A 69 2.24 21.34 11.02
N PRO A 70 3.53 21.27 11.36
CA PRO A 70 4.59 21.02 10.38
C PRO A 70 4.36 19.74 9.57
N LEU A 71 3.62 18.76 10.14
CA LEU A 71 3.21 17.54 9.47
C LEU A 71 2.27 17.82 8.30
N THR A 72 1.36 18.78 8.43
CA THR A 72 0.40 19.13 7.37
C THR A 72 1.10 19.70 6.15
N GLU A 73 2.06 20.60 6.32
CA GLU A 73 2.88 21.12 5.21
C GLU A 73 3.70 20.03 4.55
N LYS A 74 4.32 19.14 5.36
CA LYS A 74 5.08 18.00 4.87
C LYS A 74 4.23 17.05 4.03
N LEU A 75 3.05 16.69 4.51
CA LEU A 75 2.13 15.81 3.80
C LEU A 75 1.57 16.47 2.55
N SER A 76 1.35 17.78 2.54
CA SER A 76 0.91 18.52 1.36
C SER A 76 1.93 18.45 0.23
N ASP A 77 3.20 18.66 0.51
CA ASP A 77 4.26 18.53 -0.50
C ASP A 77 4.38 17.08 -1.01
N ILE A 78 4.28 16.10 -0.10
CA ILE A 78 4.28 14.67 -0.46
C ILE A 78 3.08 14.35 -1.36
N SER A 79 1.88 14.86 -1.05
CA SER A 79 0.67 14.63 -1.85
C SER A 79 0.79 15.19 -3.25
N ILE A 80 1.34 16.40 -3.41
CA ILE A 80 1.59 17.01 -4.73
C ILE A 80 2.48 16.09 -5.58
N LEU A 81 3.59 15.61 -5.01
CA LEU A 81 4.55 14.75 -5.72
C LEU A 81 3.98 13.34 -5.98
N TYR A 82 3.24 12.80 -5.03
CA TYR A 82 2.58 11.50 -5.17
C TYR A 82 1.56 11.54 -6.30
N ARG A 83 0.69 12.53 -6.33
CA ARG A 83 -0.30 12.73 -7.40
C ARG A 83 0.36 12.85 -8.76
N GLU A 84 1.36 13.71 -8.92
CA GLU A 84 2.08 13.88 -10.19
C GLU A 84 2.73 12.58 -10.66
N THR A 85 3.25 11.78 -9.73
CA THR A 85 3.86 10.48 -10.01
C THR A 85 2.82 9.47 -10.47
N GLU A 86 1.71 9.34 -9.73
CA GLU A 86 0.63 8.38 -10.04
C GLU A 86 -0.07 8.72 -11.36
N ASP A 87 -0.39 9.99 -11.61
CA ASP A 87 -1.00 10.44 -12.87
C ASP A 87 -0.12 10.11 -14.08
N TYR A 88 1.20 10.16 -13.92
CA TYR A 88 2.12 9.76 -14.98
C TYR A 88 2.16 8.24 -15.17
N LEU A 89 2.09 7.47 -14.09
CA LEU A 89 2.22 6.01 -14.11
C LEU A 89 0.95 5.31 -14.59
N VAL A 90 -0.21 5.75 -14.13
CA VAL A 90 -1.49 5.02 -14.24
C VAL A 90 -1.82 4.55 -15.66
N SER A 91 -1.48 5.33 -16.66
CA SER A 91 -1.78 5.01 -18.06
C SER A 91 -0.61 4.36 -18.82
N ARG A 92 0.60 4.34 -18.25
CA ARG A 92 1.84 3.99 -18.95
C ARG A 92 2.51 2.74 -18.45
N TYR A 93 2.51 2.55 -17.14
CA TYR A 93 3.30 1.52 -16.49
C TYR A 93 2.51 0.78 -15.42
N LEU A 94 2.99 -0.41 -15.06
CA LEU A 94 2.50 -1.21 -13.94
C LEU A 94 3.62 -1.32 -12.90
N SER A 95 3.38 -0.81 -11.69
CA SER A 95 4.28 -1.05 -10.55
C SER A 95 3.98 -2.39 -9.87
N PRO A 96 4.89 -2.98 -9.08
CA PRO A 96 4.60 -4.18 -8.30
C PRO A 96 3.36 -4.04 -7.40
N ASP A 97 3.19 -2.88 -6.77
CA ASP A 97 2.07 -2.62 -5.87
C ASP A 97 0.74 -2.44 -6.66
N ASP A 98 0.80 -1.88 -7.88
CA ASP A 98 -0.36 -1.82 -8.79
C ASP A 98 -0.72 -3.20 -9.33
N ALA A 99 0.28 -4.05 -9.57
CA ALA A 99 0.04 -5.43 -10.01
C ALA A 99 -0.76 -6.24 -8.98
N ALA A 100 -0.49 -6.02 -7.68
CA ALA A 100 -1.26 -6.65 -6.61
C ALA A 100 -2.74 -6.18 -6.62
N ASN A 101 -2.99 -4.89 -6.83
CA ASN A 101 -4.35 -4.35 -6.94
C ASN A 101 -5.05 -4.83 -8.22
N GLU A 102 -4.32 -4.92 -9.34
CA GLU A 102 -4.88 -5.42 -10.61
C GLU A 102 -5.17 -6.92 -10.53
N ALA A 103 -4.33 -7.69 -9.82
CA ALA A 103 -4.58 -9.11 -9.54
C ALA A 103 -5.87 -9.30 -8.72
N LEU A 104 -6.15 -8.45 -7.73
CA LEU A 104 -7.41 -8.45 -6.99
C LEU A 104 -8.62 -8.34 -7.91
N ASN A 105 -8.60 -7.41 -8.87
CA ASN A 105 -9.68 -7.21 -9.81
C ASN A 105 -9.88 -8.39 -10.77
N LEU A 106 -8.82 -9.16 -11.03
CA LEU A 106 -8.84 -10.32 -11.93
C LEU A 106 -9.14 -11.65 -11.24
N LEU A 107 -9.11 -11.68 -9.90
CA LEU A 107 -9.37 -12.89 -9.12
C LEU A 107 -10.69 -13.58 -9.48
N PRO A 108 -11.83 -12.88 -9.63
CA PRO A 108 -13.11 -13.51 -9.98
C PRO A 108 -13.09 -14.24 -11.33
N GLU A 109 -12.17 -13.92 -12.21
CA GLU A 109 -12.00 -14.55 -13.53
C GLU A 109 -10.83 -15.55 -13.56
N SER A 110 -10.19 -15.80 -12.41
CA SER A 110 -9.00 -16.64 -12.32
C SER A 110 -9.33 -18.12 -12.12
N PHE A 111 -8.32 -18.97 -12.33
CA PHE A 111 -8.43 -20.43 -12.09
C PHE A 111 -8.65 -20.80 -10.62
N VAL A 112 -8.50 -19.85 -9.70
CA VAL A 112 -8.65 -20.06 -8.24
C VAL A 112 -10.14 -20.15 -7.86
N VAL A 113 -11.03 -19.64 -8.68
CA VAL A 113 -12.48 -19.68 -8.42
C VAL A 113 -12.95 -21.11 -8.21
N GLY A 114 -13.65 -21.36 -7.10
CA GLY A 114 -14.17 -22.68 -6.76
C GLY A 114 -13.13 -23.69 -6.26
N GLN A 115 -11.86 -23.27 -6.07
CA GLN A 115 -10.82 -24.14 -5.52
C GLN A 115 -10.59 -23.85 -4.03
N PRO A 116 -10.25 -24.86 -3.20
CA PRO A 116 -9.79 -24.62 -1.84
C PRO A 116 -8.42 -23.95 -1.86
N VAL A 117 -8.24 -22.91 -1.01
CA VAL A 117 -6.99 -22.15 -0.91
C VAL A 117 -6.37 -22.37 0.45
N TYR A 118 -5.05 -22.56 0.47
CA TYR A 118 -4.24 -22.71 1.66
C TYR A 118 -3.15 -21.64 1.67
N ILE A 119 -3.10 -20.85 2.75
CA ILE A 119 -2.13 -19.77 2.95
C ILE A 119 -1.27 -20.15 4.14
N ASP A 120 0.02 -20.35 3.90
CA ASP A 120 0.99 -20.71 4.94
C ASP A 120 2.05 -19.61 5.10
N GLY A 121 2.52 -19.41 6.34
CA GLY A 121 3.57 -18.45 6.64
C GLY A 121 3.13 -16.99 6.53
N LEU A 122 1.86 -16.69 6.76
CA LEU A 122 1.36 -15.32 6.76
C LEU A 122 1.96 -14.55 7.95
N ASP A 123 2.81 -13.57 7.65
CA ASP A 123 3.41 -12.67 8.62
C ASP A 123 3.01 -11.22 8.29
N ARG A 124 2.44 -10.51 9.28
CA ARG A 124 2.06 -9.09 9.22
C ARG A 124 1.44 -8.66 7.87
N PRO A 125 0.27 -9.19 7.51
CA PRO A 125 -0.36 -8.85 6.25
C PRO A 125 -0.67 -7.36 6.17
N ASN A 126 -0.30 -6.73 5.07
CA ASN A 126 -0.73 -5.37 4.80
C ASN A 126 -2.19 -5.37 4.29
N ARG A 127 -2.76 -4.17 4.11
CA ARG A 127 -4.15 -4.01 3.68
C ARG A 127 -4.43 -4.70 2.34
N GLN A 128 -3.49 -4.71 1.40
CA GLN A 128 -3.67 -5.38 0.10
C GLN A 128 -3.80 -6.90 0.27
N VAL A 129 -2.96 -7.51 1.12
CA VAL A 129 -3.03 -8.95 1.44
C VAL A 129 -4.35 -9.29 2.13
N LEU A 130 -4.79 -8.48 3.08
CA LEU A 130 -6.10 -8.68 3.73
C LEU A 130 -7.26 -8.55 2.76
N SER A 131 -7.21 -7.60 1.82
CA SER A 131 -8.21 -7.46 0.76
C SER A 131 -8.21 -8.67 -0.18
N LEU A 132 -7.02 -9.21 -0.51
CA LEU A 132 -6.89 -10.44 -1.30
C LEU A 132 -7.55 -11.64 -0.59
N ILE A 133 -7.30 -11.80 0.71
CA ILE A 133 -7.91 -12.87 1.49
C ILE A 133 -9.44 -12.69 1.54
N GLY A 134 -9.93 -11.46 1.70
CA GLY A 134 -11.35 -11.15 1.66
C GLY A 134 -12.00 -11.57 0.34
N GLU A 135 -11.39 -11.24 -0.79
CA GLU A 135 -11.90 -11.65 -2.10
C GLU A 135 -11.86 -13.18 -2.28
N LEU A 136 -10.80 -13.85 -1.83
CA LEU A 136 -10.71 -15.30 -1.85
C LEU A 136 -11.84 -15.97 -1.03
N LEU A 137 -12.24 -15.40 0.11
CA LEU A 137 -13.37 -15.91 0.91
C LEU A 137 -14.70 -15.87 0.15
N HIS A 138 -14.87 -14.93 -0.80
CA HIS A 138 -16.09 -14.82 -1.61
C HIS A 138 -16.13 -15.78 -2.78
N ILE A 139 -14.95 -16.11 -3.36
CA ILE A 139 -14.88 -16.87 -4.62
C ILE A 139 -14.46 -18.33 -4.43
N CYS A 140 -13.94 -18.70 -3.25
CA CYS A 140 -13.43 -20.02 -2.93
C CYS A 140 -14.34 -20.76 -1.94
N PRO A 141 -14.50 -22.09 -2.04
CA PRO A 141 -15.30 -22.86 -1.08
C PRO A 141 -14.70 -22.92 0.32
N SER A 142 -13.38 -22.75 0.43
CA SER A 142 -12.67 -22.63 1.70
C SER A 142 -11.35 -21.93 1.54
N VAL A 143 -10.99 -21.13 2.54
CA VAL A 143 -9.66 -20.51 2.69
C VAL A 143 -9.11 -20.90 4.05
N THR A 144 -7.99 -21.61 4.06
CA THR A 144 -7.30 -22.05 5.28
C THR A 144 -6.03 -21.24 5.46
N VAL A 145 -5.89 -20.57 6.60
CA VAL A 145 -4.67 -19.80 6.93
C VAL A 145 -4.01 -20.44 8.15
N THR A 146 -2.70 -20.70 8.04
CA THR A 146 -1.90 -21.17 9.18
C THR A 146 -1.16 -20.01 9.81
N LEU A 147 -1.21 -19.92 11.12
CA LEU A 147 -0.50 -18.93 11.93
C LEU A 147 0.35 -19.65 12.98
N ARG A 148 1.54 -19.11 13.23
CA ARG A 148 2.40 -19.57 14.33
C ARG A 148 1.97 -18.88 15.62
N ILE A 149 1.06 -19.51 16.35
CA ILE A 149 0.55 -19.02 17.63
C ILE A 149 0.54 -20.19 18.61
N ASP A 150 0.93 -19.95 19.87
CA ASP A 150 1.00 -21.02 20.85
C ASP A 150 -0.39 -21.33 21.43
N CYS A 151 -1.19 -20.29 21.71
CA CYS A 151 -2.55 -20.43 22.24
C CYS A 151 -3.42 -19.22 21.90
N VAL A 152 -4.62 -19.48 21.37
CA VAL A 152 -5.60 -18.42 21.00
C VAL A 152 -6.16 -17.69 22.23
N GLN A 153 -6.16 -18.33 23.39
CA GLN A 153 -6.88 -17.86 24.60
C GLN A 153 -5.99 -17.26 25.70
N ARG A 154 -4.67 -17.41 25.65
CA ARG A 154 -3.77 -16.84 26.67
C ARG A 154 -3.32 -15.44 26.28
N ALA A 155 -3.62 -14.49 27.17
CA ALA A 155 -3.30 -13.07 26.97
C ALA A 155 -1.86 -12.69 27.43
N ASP A 156 -1.10 -13.61 27.99
CA ASP A 156 0.05 -13.27 28.83
C ASP A 156 1.43 -13.38 28.15
N GLU A 157 1.51 -13.74 26.89
CA GLU A 157 2.80 -13.86 26.19
C GLU A 157 2.92 -12.78 25.09
N GLU A 158 3.74 -11.77 25.36
CA GLU A 158 4.11 -10.70 24.45
C GLU A 158 4.76 -11.20 23.13
N VAL A 159 5.32 -12.42 23.17
CA VAL A 159 6.03 -13.03 22.03
C VAL A 159 5.12 -13.27 20.82
N PHE A 160 3.84 -13.61 21.04
CA PHE A 160 2.87 -13.90 19.98
C PHE A 160 1.82 -12.80 19.79
N GLU A 161 2.07 -11.61 20.32
CA GLU A 161 1.16 -10.48 20.16
C GLU A 161 0.96 -10.07 18.68
N PRO A 162 2.00 -10.03 17.83
CA PRO A 162 1.83 -9.74 16.42
C PRO A 162 0.94 -10.76 15.70
N GLU A 163 1.09 -12.05 15.98
CA GLU A 163 0.30 -13.11 15.37
C GLU A 163 -1.15 -13.10 15.84
N ARG A 164 -1.40 -12.67 17.07
CA ARG A 164 -2.76 -12.45 17.59
C ARG A 164 -3.43 -11.27 16.89
N GLU A 165 -2.70 -10.20 16.64
CA GLU A 165 -3.21 -9.07 15.88
C GLU A 165 -3.61 -9.50 14.45
N VAL A 166 -2.78 -10.32 13.80
CA VAL A 166 -3.10 -10.91 12.48
C VAL A 166 -4.37 -11.76 12.56
N LEU A 167 -4.53 -12.58 13.62
CA LEU A 167 -5.73 -13.39 13.81
C LEU A 167 -6.99 -12.53 13.94
N LEU A 168 -6.91 -11.42 14.67
CA LEU A 168 -8.03 -10.48 14.81
C LEU A 168 -8.38 -9.81 13.47
N GLN A 169 -7.37 -9.38 12.71
CA GLN A 169 -7.57 -8.82 11.37
C GLN A 169 -8.22 -9.83 10.42
N LEU A 170 -7.80 -11.10 10.45
CA LEU A 170 -8.40 -12.15 9.63
C LEU A 170 -9.85 -12.44 10.01
N ARG A 171 -10.18 -12.41 11.30
CA ARG A 171 -11.58 -12.53 11.76
C ARG A 171 -12.45 -11.39 11.26
N ASP A 172 -11.95 -10.17 11.38
CA ASP A 172 -12.62 -8.98 10.84
C ASP A 172 -12.91 -9.10 9.34
N VAL A 173 -11.95 -9.65 8.57
CA VAL A 173 -12.13 -9.88 7.14
C VAL A 173 -13.14 -10.97 6.85
N ALA A 174 -13.20 -12.03 7.68
CA ALA A 174 -14.11 -13.15 7.50
C ALA A 174 -15.57 -12.83 7.92
N GLU A 175 -15.77 -11.80 8.76
CA GLU A 175 -17.10 -11.37 9.24
C GLU A 175 -17.76 -10.31 8.33
N ARG A 176 -17.04 -9.80 7.34
CA ARG A 176 -17.53 -8.82 6.35
C ARG A 176 -18.19 -9.49 5.15
#